data_c4398f40630d8362e762e65fcccc4c4b
#
_entry.id   c4398f40630d8362e762e65fcccc4c4b
#
_cell.length_a   1.000
_cell.length_b   1.000
_cell.length_c   1.000
_cell.angle_alpha   90.00
_cell.angle_beta   90.00
_cell.angle_gamma   90.00
#
_symmetry.space_group_name_H-M   'P 1'
#
loop_
_entity.id
_entity.type
_entity.pdbx_description
1 polymer ?
#
loop_
_entity_poly.entity_id
_entity_poly.type
_entity_poly.pdbx_seq_one_letter_code
_entity_poly.pdbx_strand_id
1 'polypeptide(L)'
;VENLQAGYGTEEVLHGVSLRVDEGEIVSILGANGAGKTTTLLTISGLVRASGGAVRFQGEDLHTLPSHEVVRRGLTQSPEGRRVFGVLTVLENLRLGAFTVGDKEKAEQTLDWIFDLFPRLHERKDQLAGTLSGGEQQMLAIGRALMGQPKLLLLDEPSLGLAPLLVKSIFETIRAINQSGVTILIVEQNARAALKLATRGYVLELGRVVMEDTAAHLLANPSIQEAYLGA
;
A
#
# COMPACT_ATOMS: atom_id res chain seq x y z
N VAL A 1 -7.98 -4.76 -12.13
CA VAL A 1 -8.42 -6.00 -11.50
C VAL A 1 -9.82 -6.30 -11.97
N GLU A 2 -10.07 -7.52 -12.45
CA GLU A 2 -11.34 -7.92 -13.03
C GLU A 2 -11.83 -9.22 -12.40
N ASN A 3 -13.01 -9.19 -11.75
CA ASN A 3 -13.69 -10.35 -11.14
C ASN A 3 -12.74 -11.24 -10.30
N LEU A 4 -11.85 -10.63 -9.51
CA LEU A 4 -10.82 -11.33 -8.77
C LEU A 4 -11.44 -12.23 -7.70
N GLN A 5 -11.07 -13.51 -7.73
CA GLN A 5 -11.38 -14.51 -6.73
C GLN A 5 -10.07 -15.00 -6.11
N ALA A 6 -10.02 -15.09 -4.80
CA ALA A 6 -8.84 -15.55 -4.08
C ALA A 6 -9.20 -15.94 -2.64
N GLY A 7 -8.35 -16.75 -2.02
CA GLY A 7 -8.54 -17.17 -0.64
C GLY A 7 -7.38 -18.01 -0.13
N TYR A 8 -7.58 -18.67 1.00
CA TYR A 8 -6.58 -19.47 1.70
C TYR A 8 -7.07 -20.91 1.87
N GLY A 9 -6.33 -21.86 1.29
CA GLY A 9 -6.73 -23.26 1.32
C GLY A 9 -8.08 -23.47 0.61
N THR A 10 -9.11 -23.89 1.34
CA THR A 10 -10.46 -24.12 0.83
C THR A 10 -11.40 -22.92 1.07
N GLU A 11 -10.96 -21.90 1.81
CA GLU A 11 -11.76 -20.73 2.14
C GLU A 11 -11.54 -19.63 1.11
N GLU A 12 -12.59 -19.29 0.35
CA GLU A 12 -12.59 -18.17 -0.57
C GLU A 12 -12.91 -16.88 0.20
N VAL A 13 -12.07 -15.85 0.03
CA VAL A 13 -12.20 -14.56 0.71
C VAL A 13 -12.66 -13.46 -0.25
N LEU A 14 -12.21 -13.51 -1.51
CA LEU A 14 -12.59 -12.55 -2.55
C LEU A 14 -13.56 -13.20 -3.53
N HIS A 15 -14.71 -12.59 -3.72
CA HIS A 15 -15.84 -13.12 -4.48
C HIS A 15 -16.15 -12.28 -5.73
N GLY A 16 -15.14 -12.04 -6.58
CA GLY A 16 -15.30 -11.29 -7.82
C GLY A 16 -15.04 -9.79 -7.65
N VAL A 17 -13.97 -9.44 -6.94
CA VAL A 17 -13.54 -8.04 -6.76
C VAL A 17 -13.08 -7.45 -8.10
N SER A 18 -13.66 -6.33 -8.48
CA SER A 18 -13.23 -5.55 -9.64
C SER A 18 -12.87 -4.13 -9.18
N LEU A 19 -11.70 -3.65 -9.58
CA LEU A 19 -11.25 -2.29 -9.30
C LEU A 19 -10.26 -1.81 -10.37
N ARG A 20 -10.15 -0.50 -10.50
CA ARG A 20 -9.22 0.18 -11.39
C ARG A 20 -8.47 1.26 -10.64
N VAL A 21 -7.20 1.42 -10.97
CA VAL A 21 -6.35 2.52 -10.50
C VAL A 21 -5.70 3.12 -11.74
N ASP A 22 -5.95 4.38 -12.00
CA ASP A 22 -5.36 5.09 -13.13
C ASP A 22 -4.00 5.70 -12.71
N GLU A 23 -3.11 5.94 -13.68
CA GLU A 23 -1.78 6.49 -13.42
C GLU A 23 -1.89 7.85 -12.71
N GLY A 24 -1.09 8.04 -11.66
CA GLY A 24 -1.08 9.24 -10.85
C GLY A 24 -2.21 9.37 -9.83
N GLU A 25 -3.17 8.43 -9.79
CA GLU A 25 -4.23 8.44 -8.77
C GLU A 25 -3.75 7.98 -7.38
N ILE A 26 -4.45 8.43 -6.37
CA ILE A 26 -4.54 7.77 -5.06
C ILE A 26 -5.93 7.17 -4.96
N VAL A 27 -6.02 5.86 -4.93
CA VAL A 27 -7.27 5.11 -4.76
C VAL A 27 -7.29 4.44 -3.40
N SER A 28 -8.43 4.50 -2.71
CA SER A 28 -8.60 3.86 -1.40
C SER A 28 -9.57 2.69 -1.46
N ILE A 29 -9.23 1.59 -0.79
CA ILE A 29 -10.15 0.50 -0.48
C ILE A 29 -10.52 0.60 1.00
N LEU A 30 -11.80 0.79 1.26
CA LEU A 30 -12.41 0.87 2.59
C LEU A 30 -13.14 -0.43 2.92
N GLY A 31 -13.29 -0.72 4.18
CA GLY A 31 -14.06 -1.88 4.64
C GLY A 31 -13.69 -2.28 6.07
N ALA A 32 -14.58 -3.02 6.70
CA ALA A 32 -14.35 -3.57 8.03
C ALA A 32 -13.19 -4.60 8.05
N ASN A 33 -12.73 -4.98 9.24
CA ASN A 33 -11.79 -6.08 9.39
C ASN A 33 -12.42 -7.38 8.84
N GLY A 34 -11.63 -8.14 8.08
CA GLY A 34 -12.14 -9.35 7.41
C GLY A 34 -12.89 -9.12 6.09
N ALA A 35 -13.05 -7.87 5.63
CA ALA A 35 -13.73 -7.60 4.36
C ALA A 35 -12.97 -8.08 3.11
N GLY A 36 -11.69 -8.48 3.23
CA GLY A 36 -10.85 -8.93 2.13
C GLY A 36 -9.83 -7.91 1.61
N LYS A 37 -9.68 -6.76 2.28
CA LYS A 37 -8.79 -5.66 1.88
C LYS A 37 -7.34 -6.11 1.67
N THR A 38 -6.71 -6.66 2.73
CA THR A 38 -5.33 -7.19 2.68
C THR A 38 -5.20 -8.31 1.66
N THR A 39 -6.19 -9.23 1.59
CA THR A 39 -6.19 -10.32 0.60
C THR A 39 -6.20 -9.76 -0.82
N THR A 40 -6.92 -8.67 -1.09
CA THR A 40 -6.91 -7.99 -2.39
C THR A 40 -5.49 -7.51 -2.73
N LEU A 41 -4.81 -6.80 -1.80
CA LEU A 41 -3.44 -6.34 -2.04
C LEU A 41 -2.46 -7.51 -2.22
N LEU A 42 -2.55 -8.54 -1.39
CA LEU A 42 -1.68 -9.73 -1.48
C LEU A 42 -1.88 -10.49 -2.80
N THR A 43 -3.11 -10.51 -3.32
CA THR A 43 -3.38 -11.15 -4.62
C THR A 43 -2.85 -10.31 -5.77
N ILE A 44 -3.00 -8.98 -5.72
CA ILE A 44 -2.43 -8.06 -6.71
C ILE A 44 -0.91 -8.16 -6.75
N SER A 45 -0.24 -8.29 -5.59
CA SER A 45 1.22 -8.41 -5.48
C SER A 45 1.77 -9.83 -5.76
N GLY A 46 0.89 -10.79 -6.08
CA GLY A 46 1.27 -12.18 -6.38
C GLY A 46 1.72 -12.99 -5.16
N LEU A 47 1.41 -12.55 -3.93
CA LEU A 47 1.67 -13.27 -2.69
C LEU A 47 0.56 -14.27 -2.33
N VAL A 48 -0.68 -13.99 -2.76
CA VAL A 48 -1.80 -14.92 -2.73
C VAL A 48 -2.19 -15.23 -4.17
N ARG A 49 -2.38 -16.52 -4.48
CA ARG A 49 -2.74 -16.94 -5.82
C ARG A 49 -4.23 -16.67 -6.07
N ALA A 50 -4.55 -16.03 -7.18
CA ALA A 50 -5.92 -15.91 -7.65
C ALA A 50 -6.49 -17.29 -8.02
N SER A 51 -7.71 -17.58 -7.60
CA SER A 51 -8.50 -18.75 -8.04
C SER A 51 -9.32 -18.45 -9.27
N GLY A 52 -9.60 -17.16 -9.55
CA GLY A 52 -10.34 -16.71 -10.73
C GLY A 52 -10.17 -15.22 -10.97
N GLY A 53 -10.62 -14.75 -12.12
CA GLY A 53 -10.47 -13.36 -12.54
C GLY A 53 -9.10 -13.04 -13.11
N ALA A 54 -8.77 -11.75 -13.20
CA ALA A 54 -7.50 -11.28 -13.76
C ALA A 54 -6.95 -10.04 -13.00
N VAL A 55 -5.63 -9.97 -12.89
CA VAL A 55 -4.89 -8.79 -12.44
C VAL A 55 -4.04 -8.29 -13.58
N ARG A 56 -4.34 -7.09 -14.10
CA ARG A 56 -3.57 -6.48 -15.17
C ARG A 56 -2.88 -5.21 -14.69
N PHE A 57 -1.61 -5.06 -15.07
CA PHE A 57 -0.82 -3.89 -14.78
C PHE A 57 -0.12 -3.40 -16.06
N GLN A 58 -0.40 -2.18 -16.47
CA GLN A 58 0.11 -1.58 -17.72
C GLN A 58 -0.13 -2.48 -18.97
N GLY A 59 -1.28 -3.15 -19.02
CA GLY A 59 -1.65 -4.06 -20.10
C GLY A 59 -1.11 -5.49 -19.97
N GLU A 60 -0.18 -5.76 -19.06
CA GLU A 60 0.33 -7.10 -18.78
C GLU A 60 -0.50 -7.82 -17.72
N ASP A 61 -0.68 -9.11 -17.89
CA ASP A 61 -1.35 -9.97 -16.93
C ASP A 61 -0.37 -10.43 -15.84
N LEU A 62 -0.69 -10.14 -14.58
CA LEU A 62 0.18 -10.43 -13.45
C LEU A 62 -0.19 -11.72 -12.70
N HIS A 63 -1.41 -12.25 -12.86
CA HIS A 63 -1.95 -13.29 -11.99
C HIS A 63 -1.17 -14.63 -12.03
N THR A 64 -0.38 -14.86 -13.06
CA THR A 64 0.48 -16.05 -13.20
C THR A 64 1.93 -15.81 -12.80
N LEU A 65 2.29 -14.55 -12.53
CA LEU A 65 3.68 -14.19 -12.25
C LEU A 65 4.01 -14.42 -10.77
N PRO A 66 5.23 -14.86 -10.45
CA PRO A 66 5.71 -14.87 -9.08
C PRO A 66 5.92 -13.43 -8.57
N SER A 67 5.76 -13.21 -7.28
CA SER A 67 5.78 -11.87 -6.65
C SER A 67 7.03 -11.03 -7.00
N HIS A 68 8.22 -11.65 -7.10
CA HIS A 68 9.44 -10.94 -7.48
C HIS A 68 9.40 -10.39 -8.92
N GLU A 69 8.69 -11.04 -9.83
CA GLU A 69 8.46 -10.54 -11.18
C GLU A 69 7.44 -9.39 -11.19
N VAL A 70 6.43 -9.44 -10.32
CA VAL A 70 5.49 -8.32 -10.11
C VAL A 70 6.25 -7.07 -9.64
N VAL A 71 7.18 -7.23 -8.68
CA VAL A 71 8.02 -6.12 -8.21
C VAL A 71 8.89 -5.56 -9.34
N ARG A 72 9.50 -6.40 -10.18
CA ARG A 72 10.30 -5.94 -11.34
C ARG A 72 9.53 -5.11 -12.34
N ARG A 73 8.21 -5.27 -12.42
CA ARG A 73 7.33 -4.45 -13.27
C ARG A 73 6.97 -3.10 -12.68
N GLY A 74 7.41 -2.86 -11.42
CA GLY A 74 7.20 -1.60 -10.73
C GLY A 74 5.96 -1.58 -9.85
N LEU A 75 5.51 -2.73 -9.34
CA LEU A 75 4.46 -2.83 -8.35
C LEU A 75 5.07 -3.30 -7.03
N THR A 76 5.10 -2.43 -6.01
CA THR A 76 5.64 -2.76 -4.69
C THR A 76 4.58 -2.63 -3.62
N GLN A 77 4.81 -3.28 -2.47
CA GLN A 77 3.88 -3.25 -1.35
C GLN A 77 4.60 -2.94 -0.03
N SER A 78 4.01 -2.04 0.76
CA SER A 78 4.27 -1.91 2.19
C SER A 78 3.18 -2.66 2.94
N PRO A 79 3.47 -3.83 3.52
CA PRO A 79 2.47 -4.68 4.15
C PRO A 79 2.03 -4.16 5.52
N GLU A 80 0.87 -4.62 5.98
CA GLU A 80 0.40 -4.42 7.35
C GLU A 80 1.43 -4.93 8.38
N GLY A 81 1.49 -4.26 9.54
CA GLY A 81 2.37 -4.63 10.64
C GLY A 81 3.84 -4.27 10.39
N ARG A 82 4.12 -3.36 9.44
CA ARG A 82 5.45 -2.77 9.15
C ARG A 82 6.44 -3.77 8.57
N ARG A 83 6.56 -4.98 9.12
CA ARG A 83 7.41 -6.10 8.65
C ARG A 83 8.87 -5.68 8.39
N VAL A 84 9.43 -4.83 9.27
CA VAL A 84 10.86 -4.47 9.21
C VAL A 84 11.73 -5.62 9.70
N PHE A 85 12.94 -5.73 9.15
CA PHE A 85 13.94 -6.69 9.62
C PHE A 85 14.65 -6.08 10.84
N GLY A 86 14.15 -6.39 12.04
CA GLY A 86 14.56 -5.75 13.29
C GLY A 86 16.04 -5.90 13.65
N VAL A 87 16.69 -6.96 13.19
CA VAL A 87 18.12 -7.25 13.40
C VAL A 87 19.04 -6.55 12.39
N LEU A 88 18.48 -5.92 11.37
CA LEU A 88 19.21 -5.13 10.40
C LEU A 88 19.08 -3.64 10.73
N THR A 89 20.04 -2.85 10.29
CA THR A 89 19.98 -1.39 10.39
C THR A 89 18.91 -0.80 9.47
N VAL A 90 18.58 0.47 9.67
CA VAL A 90 17.68 1.24 8.78
C VAL A 90 18.20 1.20 7.35
N LEU A 91 19.51 1.50 7.15
CA LEU A 91 20.13 1.51 5.82
C LEU A 91 20.07 0.13 5.15
N GLU A 92 20.36 -0.94 5.88
CA GLU A 92 20.28 -2.30 5.35
C GLU A 92 18.85 -2.69 4.96
N ASN A 93 17.85 -2.32 5.79
CA ASN A 93 16.44 -2.51 5.44
C ASN A 93 16.08 -1.79 4.13
N LEU A 94 16.50 -0.54 3.96
CA LEU A 94 16.24 0.22 2.73
C LEU A 94 16.92 -0.44 1.53
N ARG A 95 18.19 -0.79 1.63
CA ARG A 95 18.93 -1.45 0.54
C ARG A 95 18.35 -2.78 0.10
N LEU A 96 17.73 -3.55 1.01
CA LEU A 96 16.98 -4.75 0.64
C LEU A 96 15.81 -4.44 -0.30
N GLY A 97 15.17 -3.27 -0.16
CA GLY A 97 14.09 -2.84 -1.06
C GLY A 97 14.54 -2.62 -2.50
N ALA A 98 15.83 -2.29 -2.71
CA ALA A 98 16.42 -2.12 -4.05
C ALA A 98 16.85 -3.43 -4.72
N PHE A 99 16.56 -4.61 -4.16
CA PHE A 99 17.03 -5.90 -4.66
C PHE A 99 16.73 -6.14 -6.15
N THR A 100 15.63 -5.60 -6.66
CA THR A 100 15.25 -5.74 -8.07
C THR A 100 15.78 -4.62 -8.97
N VAL A 101 16.42 -3.59 -8.40
CA VAL A 101 16.95 -2.43 -9.14
C VAL A 101 18.36 -2.75 -9.61
N GLY A 102 18.54 -2.90 -10.92
CA GLY A 102 19.86 -3.22 -11.51
C GLY A 102 20.83 -2.04 -11.56
N ASP A 103 20.31 -0.81 -11.54
CA ASP A 103 21.08 0.43 -11.64
C ASP A 103 21.42 0.96 -10.24
N LYS A 104 22.68 0.85 -9.87
CA LYS A 104 23.18 1.28 -8.56
C LYS A 104 23.08 2.80 -8.33
N GLU A 105 23.32 3.59 -9.38
CA GLU A 105 23.27 5.05 -9.26
C GLU A 105 21.83 5.51 -8.99
N LYS A 106 20.86 4.94 -9.72
CA LYS A 106 19.44 5.20 -9.46
C LYS A 106 19.01 4.72 -8.07
N ALA A 107 19.54 3.60 -7.58
CA ALA A 107 19.25 3.13 -6.24
C ALA A 107 19.75 4.09 -5.15
N GLU A 108 20.96 4.65 -5.31
CA GLU A 108 21.48 5.66 -4.37
C GLU A 108 20.67 6.98 -4.47
N GLN A 109 20.32 7.46 -5.67
CA GLN A 109 19.43 8.63 -5.84
C GLN A 109 18.07 8.42 -5.17
N THR A 110 17.52 7.22 -5.27
CA THR A 110 16.26 6.85 -4.58
C THR A 110 16.44 6.85 -3.07
N LEU A 111 17.58 6.35 -2.57
CA LEU A 111 17.90 6.36 -1.15
C LEU A 111 17.97 7.78 -0.60
N ASP A 112 18.66 8.68 -1.31
CA ASP A 112 18.76 10.10 -0.93
C ASP A 112 17.37 10.75 -0.87
N TRP A 113 16.54 10.53 -1.90
CA TRP A 113 15.16 11.01 -1.91
C TRP A 113 14.32 10.46 -0.76
N ILE A 114 14.49 9.18 -0.37
CA ILE A 114 13.82 8.59 0.79
C ILE A 114 14.29 9.26 2.10
N PHE A 115 15.56 9.60 2.20
CA PHE A 115 16.08 10.32 3.37
C PHE A 115 15.57 11.76 3.44
N ASP A 116 15.32 12.42 2.30
CA ASP A 116 14.64 13.71 2.24
C ASP A 116 13.17 13.61 2.67
N LEU A 117 12.47 12.55 2.25
CA LEU A 117 11.08 12.27 2.67
C LEU A 117 10.99 11.93 4.16
N PHE A 118 11.99 11.23 4.70
CA PHE A 118 12.03 10.72 6.06
C PHE A 118 13.35 11.10 6.76
N PRO A 119 13.58 12.38 7.13
CA PRO A 119 14.84 12.83 7.74
C PRO A 119 15.22 12.04 9.00
N ARG A 120 14.22 11.57 9.78
CA ARG A 120 14.47 10.75 10.97
C ARG A 120 15.09 9.39 10.65
N LEU A 121 14.83 8.81 9.48
CA LEU A 121 15.52 7.60 9.04
C LEU A 121 16.96 7.87 8.67
N HIS A 122 17.25 9.03 8.08
CA HIS A 122 18.62 9.45 7.79
C HIS A 122 19.45 9.61 9.06
N GLU A 123 18.91 10.33 10.07
CA GLU A 123 19.55 10.51 11.37
C GLU A 123 19.88 9.18 12.06
N ARG A 124 19.12 8.13 11.78
CA ARG A 124 19.17 6.82 12.43
C ARG A 124 19.59 5.69 11.48
N LYS A 125 20.22 6.01 10.35
CA LYS A 125 20.53 5.03 9.29
C LYS A 125 21.32 3.82 9.76
N ASP A 126 22.17 3.97 10.76
CA ASP A 126 23.01 2.92 11.33
C ASP A 126 22.39 2.24 12.56
N GLN A 127 21.19 2.67 12.99
CA GLN A 127 20.45 2.09 14.12
C GLN A 127 19.70 0.82 13.69
N LEU A 128 19.63 -0.18 14.59
CA LEU A 128 18.84 -1.40 14.36
C LEU A 128 17.35 -1.06 14.26
N ALA A 129 16.70 -1.54 13.21
CA ALA A 129 15.30 -1.23 12.91
C ALA A 129 14.33 -1.69 14.00
N GLY A 130 14.66 -2.75 14.74
CA GLY A 130 13.85 -3.23 15.86
C GLY A 130 13.79 -2.28 17.04
N THR A 131 14.72 -1.32 17.14
CA THR A 131 14.79 -0.33 18.23
C THR A 131 14.11 1.00 17.89
N LEU A 132 13.60 1.14 16.68
CA LEU A 132 12.85 2.31 16.23
C LEU A 132 11.46 2.37 16.88
N SER A 133 10.93 3.59 17.03
CA SER A 133 9.51 3.78 17.37
C SER A 133 8.59 3.20 16.28
N GLY A 134 7.32 2.93 16.63
CA GLY A 134 6.36 2.38 15.70
C GLY A 134 6.15 3.26 14.45
N GLY A 135 6.19 4.59 14.59
CA GLY A 135 6.10 5.51 13.47
C GLY A 135 7.33 5.47 12.56
N GLU A 136 8.54 5.41 13.14
CA GLU A 136 9.78 5.28 12.38
C GLU A 136 9.86 3.94 11.64
N GLN A 137 9.38 2.84 12.26
CA GLN A 137 9.27 1.55 11.59
C GLN A 137 8.29 1.60 10.40
N GLN A 138 7.18 2.35 10.53
CA GLN A 138 6.23 2.54 9.43
C GLN A 138 6.86 3.33 8.28
N MET A 139 7.58 4.43 8.59
CA MET A 139 8.34 5.19 7.60
C MET A 139 9.37 4.30 6.90
N LEU A 140 10.08 3.44 7.64
CA LEU A 140 11.05 2.49 7.10
C LEU A 140 10.39 1.45 6.18
N ALA A 141 9.22 0.93 6.53
CA ALA A 141 8.49 -0.03 5.70
C ALA A 141 8.06 0.60 4.36
N ILE A 142 7.54 1.84 4.39
CA ILE A 142 7.20 2.60 3.18
C ILE A 142 8.47 2.91 2.38
N GLY A 143 9.52 3.42 3.01
CA GLY A 143 10.80 3.71 2.37
C GLY A 143 11.39 2.49 1.67
N ARG A 144 11.37 1.32 2.32
CA ARG A 144 11.83 0.06 1.73
C ARG A 144 11.02 -0.32 0.47
N ALA A 145 9.70 -0.11 0.47
CA ALA A 145 8.89 -0.35 -0.72
C ALA A 145 9.22 0.64 -1.84
N LEU A 146 9.51 1.90 -1.52
CA LEU A 146 9.93 2.93 -2.47
C LEU A 146 11.30 2.67 -3.10
N MET A 147 12.21 1.99 -2.39
CA MET A 147 13.51 1.59 -2.95
C MET A 147 13.38 0.71 -4.20
N GLY A 148 12.25 0.00 -4.37
CA GLY A 148 11.92 -0.73 -5.60
C GLY A 148 11.53 0.16 -6.79
N GLN A 149 11.53 1.48 -6.65
CA GLN A 149 11.17 2.47 -7.68
C GLN A 149 9.80 2.18 -8.31
N PRO A 150 8.73 2.08 -7.49
CA PRO A 150 7.44 1.64 -7.99
C PRO A 150 6.76 2.68 -8.87
N LYS A 151 6.04 2.17 -9.89
CA LYS A 151 5.01 2.92 -10.60
C LYS A 151 3.67 2.86 -9.84
N LEU A 152 3.43 1.74 -9.14
CA LEU A 152 2.27 1.54 -8.26
C LEU A 152 2.75 1.03 -6.89
N LEU A 153 2.45 1.81 -5.86
CA LEU A 153 2.71 1.48 -4.47
C LEU A 153 1.42 1.02 -3.79
N LEU A 154 1.41 -0.20 -3.26
CA LEU A 154 0.35 -0.75 -2.43
C LEU A 154 0.66 -0.47 -0.96
N LEU A 155 -0.28 0.13 -0.23
CA LEU A 155 -0.14 0.45 1.19
C LEU A 155 -1.24 -0.26 1.99
N ASP A 156 -0.84 -1.13 2.90
CA ASP A 156 -1.77 -1.90 3.73
C ASP A 156 -1.80 -1.34 5.16
N GLU A 157 -2.88 -0.64 5.50
CA GLU A 157 -3.16 0.01 6.77
C GLU A 157 -1.95 0.80 7.35
N PRO A 158 -1.38 1.75 6.58
CA PRO A 158 -0.16 2.46 6.99
C PRO A 158 -0.34 3.32 8.25
N SER A 159 -1.56 3.63 8.66
CA SER A 159 -1.84 4.41 9.87
C SER A 159 -2.09 3.58 11.11
N LEU A 160 -2.19 2.25 10.99
CA LEU A 160 -2.59 1.36 12.08
C LEU A 160 -1.65 1.44 13.30
N GLY A 161 -2.24 1.69 14.47
CA GLY A 161 -1.51 1.74 15.74
C GLY A 161 -0.56 2.93 15.88
N LEU A 162 -0.76 4.00 15.11
CA LEU A 162 0.02 5.24 15.22
C LEU A 162 -0.74 6.31 16.03
N ALA A 163 0.02 7.16 16.70
CA ALA A 163 -0.53 8.34 17.36
C ALA A 163 -1.08 9.34 16.31
N PRO A 164 -2.13 10.13 16.62
CA PRO A 164 -2.81 11.00 15.65
C PRO A 164 -1.89 11.96 14.87
N LEU A 165 -0.87 12.51 15.52
CA LEU A 165 0.12 13.39 14.86
C LEU A 165 0.95 12.62 13.80
N LEU A 166 1.31 11.37 14.10
CA LEU A 166 2.06 10.53 13.16
C LEU A 166 1.18 10.07 11.99
N VAL A 167 -0.11 9.78 12.25
CA VAL A 167 -1.08 9.49 11.19
C VAL A 167 -1.11 10.65 10.19
N LYS A 168 -1.25 11.90 10.67
CA LYS A 168 -1.25 13.08 9.80
C LYS A 168 0.05 13.15 8.98
N SER A 169 1.21 12.99 9.61
CA SER A 169 2.51 13.03 8.93
C SER A 169 2.64 11.94 7.86
N ILE A 170 2.21 10.71 8.13
CA ILE A 170 2.23 9.61 7.15
C ILE A 170 1.35 9.94 5.93
N PHE A 171 0.13 10.47 6.14
CA PHE A 171 -0.75 10.84 5.02
C PHE A 171 -0.20 12.01 4.20
N GLU A 172 0.45 12.99 4.84
CA GLU A 172 1.17 14.07 4.14
C GLU A 172 2.33 13.51 3.30
N THR A 173 3.10 12.56 3.84
CA THR A 173 4.17 11.89 3.10
C THR A 173 3.63 11.06 1.92
N ILE A 174 2.53 10.31 2.10
CA ILE A 174 1.90 9.55 1.01
C ILE A 174 1.46 10.50 -0.12
N ARG A 175 0.95 11.68 0.22
CA ARG A 175 0.63 12.71 -0.79
C ARG A 175 1.89 13.21 -1.52
N ALA A 176 2.98 13.46 -0.81
CA ALA A 176 4.23 13.87 -1.43
C ALA A 176 4.81 12.78 -2.35
N ILE A 177 4.71 11.50 -1.96
CA ILE A 177 5.09 10.36 -2.80
C ILE A 177 4.25 10.34 -4.09
N ASN A 178 2.93 10.53 -4.00
CA ASN A 178 2.09 10.58 -5.19
C ASN A 178 2.43 11.78 -6.09
N GLN A 179 2.68 12.95 -5.52
CA GLN A 179 3.09 14.14 -6.28
C GLN A 179 4.43 13.98 -6.99
N SER A 180 5.29 13.06 -6.56
CA SER A 180 6.51 12.69 -7.28
C SER A 180 6.27 11.72 -8.45
N GLY A 181 5.01 11.36 -8.73
CA GLY A 181 4.60 10.53 -9.88
C GLY A 181 4.27 9.08 -9.55
N VAL A 182 4.32 8.67 -8.28
CA VAL A 182 3.96 7.29 -7.88
C VAL A 182 2.45 7.16 -7.74
N THR A 183 1.85 6.21 -8.45
CA THR A 183 0.44 5.82 -8.27
C THR A 183 0.26 5.05 -6.96
N ILE A 184 -0.85 5.24 -6.25
CA ILE A 184 -1.03 4.63 -4.93
C ILE A 184 -2.38 3.93 -4.83
N LEU A 185 -2.37 2.70 -4.35
CA LEU A 185 -3.54 1.99 -3.85
C LEU A 185 -3.37 1.77 -2.36
N ILE A 186 -4.23 2.39 -1.57
CA ILE A 186 -4.18 2.33 -0.11
C ILE A 186 -5.39 1.58 0.44
N VAL A 187 -5.13 0.68 1.36
CA VAL A 187 -6.14 0.03 2.21
C VAL A 187 -6.07 0.68 3.59
N GLU A 188 -7.19 1.12 4.13
CA GLU A 188 -7.25 1.78 5.43
C GLU A 188 -8.55 1.47 6.18
N GLN A 189 -8.43 1.37 7.50
CA GLN A 189 -9.56 1.35 8.41
C GLN A 189 -10.03 2.77 8.74
N ASN A 190 -9.11 3.74 8.80
CA ASN A 190 -9.43 5.14 8.98
C ASN A 190 -9.98 5.75 7.68
N ALA A 191 -11.23 5.41 7.36
CA ALA A 191 -11.88 5.78 6.12
C ALA A 191 -11.89 7.30 5.88
N ARG A 192 -12.10 8.11 6.92
CA ARG A 192 -12.11 9.57 6.80
C ARG A 192 -10.75 10.12 6.35
N ALA A 193 -9.66 9.61 6.91
CA ALA A 193 -8.32 10.05 6.55
C ALA A 193 -7.95 9.57 5.13
N ALA A 194 -8.27 8.33 4.80
CA ALA A 194 -8.03 7.76 3.48
C ALA A 194 -8.78 8.50 2.37
N LEU A 195 -10.08 8.78 2.56
CA LEU A 195 -10.88 9.51 1.58
C LEU A 195 -10.48 10.99 1.42
N LYS A 196 -9.92 11.64 2.46
CA LYS A 196 -9.35 12.99 2.32
C LYS A 196 -8.07 13.02 1.49
N LEU A 197 -7.39 11.90 1.36
CA LEU A 197 -6.19 11.76 0.57
C LEU A 197 -6.49 11.30 -0.87
N ALA A 198 -7.41 10.34 -1.01
CA ALA A 198 -7.75 9.69 -2.26
C ALA A 198 -8.57 10.56 -3.23
N THR A 199 -8.50 10.27 -4.51
CA THR A 199 -9.39 10.83 -5.54
C THR A 199 -10.67 10.01 -5.68
N ARG A 200 -10.56 8.69 -5.48
CA ARG A 200 -11.64 7.70 -5.63
C ARG A 200 -11.51 6.61 -4.56
N GLY A 201 -12.62 5.98 -4.22
CA GLY A 201 -12.63 4.88 -3.27
C GLY A 201 -13.54 3.74 -3.67
N TYR A 202 -13.21 2.57 -3.15
CA TYR A 202 -14.01 1.34 -3.21
C TYR A 202 -14.38 0.94 -1.79
N VAL A 203 -15.63 0.55 -1.58
CA VAL A 203 -16.07 -0.04 -0.31
C VAL A 203 -16.17 -1.55 -0.52
N LEU A 204 -15.42 -2.28 0.30
CA LEU A 204 -15.35 -3.74 0.26
C LEU A 204 -16.07 -4.33 1.47
N GLU A 205 -17.01 -5.22 1.23
CA GLU A 205 -17.73 -5.99 2.26
C GLU A 205 -17.78 -7.46 1.87
N LEU A 206 -17.40 -8.33 2.79
CA LEU A 206 -17.45 -9.79 2.60
C LEU A 206 -16.87 -10.24 1.24
N GLY A 207 -15.70 -9.69 0.88
CA GLY A 207 -15.00 -10.05 -0.35
C GLY A 207 -15.61 -9.51 -1.65
N ARG A 208 -16.53 -8.54 -1.58
CA ARG A 208 -17.19 -7.91 -2.73
C ARG A 208 -17.08 -6.40 -2.68
N VAL A 209 -16.93 -5.77 -3.83
CA VAL A 209 -17.10 -4.31 -3.95
C VAL A 209 -18.59 -4.00 -3.92
N VAL A 210 -19.03 -3.27 -2.90
CA VAL A 210 -20.42 -2.85 -2.73
C VAL A 210 -20.66 -1.41 -3.19
N MET A 211 -19.63 -0.60 -3.25
CA MET A 211 -19.71 0.78 -3.71
C MET A 211 -18.38 1.23 -4.33
N GLU A 212 -18.48 2.01 -5.39
CA GLU A 212 -17.37 2.74 -6.01
C GLU A 212 -17.84 4.16 -6.29
N ASP A 213 -17.09 5.18 -5.87
CA ASP A 213 -17.39 6.58 -6.20
C ASP A 213 -16.13 7.45 -6.00
N THR A 214 -16.23 8.74 -6.36
CA THR A 214 -15.24 9.74 -5.98
C THR A 214 -15.14 9.84 -4.46
N ALA A 215 -13.95 10.14 -3.96
CA ALA A 215 -13.74 10.27 -2.52
C ALA A 215 -14.63 11.37 -1.90
N ALA A 216 -14.91 12.43 -2.64
CA ALA A 216 -15.80 13.51 -2.21
C ALA A 216 -17.24 13.02 -2.01
N HIS A 217 -17.78 12.22 -2.94
CA HIS A 217 -19.12 11.64 -2.81
C HIS A 217 -19.20 10.61 -1.68
N LEU A 218 -18.18 9.75 -1.53
CA LEU A 218 -18.12 8.80 -0.43
C LEU A 218 -18.07 9.49 0.94
N LEU A 219 -17.33 10.60 1.07
CA LEU A 219 -17.30 11.41 2.30
C LEU A 219 -18.65 12.04 2.63
N ALA A 220 -19.45 12.37 1.62
CA ALA A 220 -20.78 12.99 1.78
C ALA A 220 -21.90 11.94 1.93
N ASN A 221 -21.64 10.67 1.65
CA ASN A 221 -22.65 9.61 1.67
C ASN A 221 -23.06 9.25 3.12
N PRO A 222 -24.34 9.38 3.50
CA PRO A 222 -24.81 9.11 4.87
C PRO A 222 -24.50 7.67 5.34
N SER A 223 -24.68 6.66 4.47
CA SER A 223 -24.40 5.27 4.83
C SER A 223 -22.92 5.03 5.12
N ILE A 224 -22.02 5.69 4.38
CA ILE A 224 -20.57 5.62 4.61
C ILE A 224 -20.22 6.37 5.90
N GLN A 225 -20.88 7.51 6.17
CA GLN A 225 -20.67 8.27 7.41
C GLN A 225 -21.04 7.43 8.63
N GLU A 226 -22.19 6.77 8.61
CA GLU A 226 -22.66 5.93 9.70
C GLU A 226 -21.78 4.67 9.88
N ALA A 227 -21.47 3.96 8.79
CA ALA A 227 -20.76 2.68 8.86
C ALA A 227 -19.24 2.81 9.11
N TYR A 228 -18.60 3.87 8.58
CA TYR A 228 -17.13 3.94 8.50
C TYR A 228 -16.50 5.23 9.00
N LEU A 229 -17.28 6.34 9.19
CA LEU A 229 -16.70 7.62 9.57
C LEU A 229 -16.97 8.03 11.03
N GLY A 230 -17.73 7.22 11.78
CA GLY A 230 -17.98 7.45 13.20
C GLY A 230 -18.82 8.73 13.44
N ALA A 231 -19.86 8.92 12.66
CA ALA A 231 -20.81 10.01 12.84
C ALA A 231 -21.77 9.72 13.99
#